data_92f8cecc31c86ae5803beea401672334
#
_entry.id   92f8cecc31c86ae5803beea401672334
#
_cell.length_a   1.000
_cell.length_b   1.000
_cell.length_c   1.000
_cell.angle_alpha   90.00
_cell.angle_beta   90.00
_cell.angle_gamma   90.00
#
_symmetry.space_group_name_H-M   'P 1'
#
loop_
_entity.id
_entity.type
_entity.pdbx_description
1 polymer ?
#
loop_
_entity_poly.entity_id
_entity_poly.type
_entity_poly.pdbx_seq_one_letter_code
_entity_poly.pdbx_strand_id
1 'polypeptide(L)'
;MSVILGYCDPLSVAPGETIRFMVSTEGLKSYRADIVRLICADDSADGPGYKEEVIETSVSGDHPGAFQPIRPGSLIQVPTNAQLDSLSSFTIQAIIWPTTPTKGRQAIITRWCADESIGFGLFVDNLAACALVMGQAGSERILSTGKPLQERQWYVVGATYDGNTGAVSVFQRPLADYPGIDDAAEVTATFDRTALGGQGLPLLIAAACATRPTEASPI
;
A
#
# COMPACT_ATOMS: atom_id res chain seq x y z
N MET A 1 -16.35 17.78 -11.19
CA MET A 1 -17.36 16.74 -11.44
C MET A 1 -17.66 16.13 -10.08
N SER A 2 -18.91 16.13 -9.62
CA SER A 2 -19.25 15.56 -8.32
C SER A 2 -19.48 14.06 -8.49
N VAL A 3 -18.91 13.25 -7.61
CA VAL A 3 -19.00 11.78 -7.69
C VAL A 3 -19.53 11.22 -6.38
N ILE A 4 -20.47 10.28 -6.48
CA ILE A 4 -20.93 9.45 -5.37
C ILE A 4 -20.54 8.01 -5.68
N LEU A 5 -19.87 7.36 -4.74
CA LEU A 5 -19.52 5.95 -4.79
C LEU A 5 -19.99 5.27 -3.52
N GLY A 6 -20.48 4.05 -3.62
CA GLY A 6 -20.92 3.31 -2.45
C GLY A 6 -20.93 1.80 -2.65
N TYR A 7 -20.95 1.08 -1.53
CA TYR A 7 -21.12 -0.36 -1.49
C TYR A 7 -21.87 -0.77 -0.21
N CYS A 8 -22.39 -1.99 -0.19
CA CYS A 8 -23.07 -2.55 0.97
C CYS A 8 -22.14 -3.50 1.74
N ASP A 9 -22.25 -3.46 3.07
CA ASP A 9 -21.55 -4.37 3.96
C ASP A 9 -22.52 -4.93 5.03
N PRO A 10 -22.83 -6.24 4.99
CA PRO A 10 -22.53 -7.22 3.93
C PRO A 10 -23.27 -6.93 2.61
N LEU A 11 -22.94 -7.65 1.53
CA LEU A 11 -23.57 -7.47 0.21
C LEU A 11 -25.08 -7.80 0.18
N SER A 12 -25.51 -8.72 1.06
CA SER A 12 -26.92 -9.10 1.24
C SER A 12 -27.17 -9.52 2.69
N VAL A 13 -28.40 -9.37 3.14
CA VAL A 13 -28.84 -9.73 4.49
C VAL A 13 -30.15 -10.48 4.45
N ALA A 14 -30.40 -11.34 5.43
CA ALA A 14 -31.70 -11.94 5.67
C ALA A 14 -32.63 -10.99 6.45
N PRO A 15 -33.95 -11.24 6.45
CA PRO A 15 -34.87 -10.47 7.26
C PRO A 15 -34.49 -10.45 8.75
N GLY A 16 -34.45 -9.26 9.34
CA GLY A 16 -34.02 -9.06 10.72
C GLY A 16 -32.54 -8.77 10.93
N GLU A 17 -31.70 -8.92 9.91
CA GLU A 17 -30.29 -8.56 9.94
C GLU A 17 -30.06 -7.09 9.53
N THR A 18 -28.86 -6.59 9.82
CA THR A 18 -28.49 -5.20 9.54
C THR A 18 -27.55 -5.14 8.34
N ILE A 19 -27.88 -4.31 7.35
CA ILE A 19 -27.00 -3.93 6.25
C ILE A 19 -26.47 -2.52 6.47
N ARG A 20 -25.21 -2.26 6.11
CA ARG A 20 -24.59 -0.94 6.14
C ARG A 20 -24.31 -0.48 4.72
N PHE A 21 -24.61 0.78 4.44
CA PHE A 21 -24.26 1.43 3.18
C PHE A 21 -23.05 2.34 3.42
N MET A 22 -21.94 1.99 2.81
CA MET A 22 -20.69 2.74 2.89
C MET A 22 -20.66 3.69 1.70
N VAL A 23 -20.72 5.01 1.96
CA VAL A 23 -20.83 6.03 0.90
C VAL A 23 -19.68 7.01 0.99
N SER A 24 -19.05 7.27 -0.14
CA SER A 24 -18.04 8.31 -0.33
C SER A 24 -18.54 9.33 -1.34
N THR A 25 -18.38 10.62 -1.02
CA THR A 25 -18.74 11.71 -1.93
C THR A 25 -17.55 12.61 -2.18
N GLU A 26 -17.34 12.97 -3.43
CA GLU A 26 -16.33 13.96 -3.82
C GLU A 26 -17.03 15.23 -4.31
N GLY A 27 -16.71 16.38 -3.68
CA GLY A 27 -17.26 17.68 -4.03
C GLY A 27 -18.72 17.90 -3.60
N LEU A 28 -19.33 16.99 -2.82
CA LEU A 28 -20.70 17.12 -2.30
C LEU A 28 -20.69 17.21 -0.78
N LYS A 29 -21.46 18.15 -0.23
CA LYS A 29 -21.67 18.30 1.22
C LYS A 29 -22.80 17.40 1.76
N SER A 30 -23.71 16.99 0.89
CA SER A 30 -24.82 16.09 1.21
C SER A 30 -25.20 15.27 -0.02
N TYR A 31 -25.85 14.14 0.23
CA TYR A 31 -26.46 13.29 -0.79
C TYR A 31 -27.79 12.77 -0.26
N ARG A 32 -28.73 12.44 -1.17
CA ARG A 32 -30.00 11.80 -0.85
C ARG A 32 -29.89 10.30 -1.09
N ALA A 33 -30.41 9.50 -0.18
CA ALA A 33 -30.59 8.07 -0.32
C ALA A 33 -32.04 7.67 -0.10
N ASP A 34 -32.54 6.76 -0.91
CA ASP A 34 -33.85 6.16 -0.78
C ASP A 34 -33.71 4.63 -0.91
N ILE A 35 -34.56 3.90 -0.20
CA ILE A 35 -34.67 2.45 -0.34
C ILE A 35 -35.79 2.17 -1.34
N VAL A 36 -35.46 1.40 -2.39
CA VAL A 36 -36.43 1.01 -3.39
C VAL A 36 -36.60 -0.50 -3.46
N ARG A 37 -37.82 -0.96 -3.67
CA ARG A 37 -38.08 -2.34 -4.06
C ARG A 37 -38.03 -2.44 -5.56
N LEU A 38 -37.02 -3.16 -6.07
CA LEU A 38 -36.89 -3.41 -7.50
C LEU A 38 -37.84 -4.53 -7.91
N ILE A 39 -38.82 -4.20 -8.73
CA ILE A 39 -39.83 -5.14 -9.26
C ILE A 39 -39.34 -5.75 -10.56
N CYS A 40 -38.76 -4.92 -11.46
CA CYS A 40 -38.20 -5.34 -12.70
C CYS A 40 -37.04 -4.39 -13.10
N ALA A 41 -35.87 -4.95 -13.42
CA ALA A 41 -34.69 -4.21 -13.86
C ALA A 41 -34.44 -4.31 -15.38
N ASP A 42 -35.43 -4.78 -16.14
CA ASP A 42 -35.29 -4.91 -17.60
C ASP A 42 -35.67 -3.60 -18.28
N ASP A 43 -34.71 -2.88 -18.81
CA ASP A 43 -34.84 -1.63 -19.55
C ASP A 43 -34.69 -1.84 -21.09
N SER A 44 -34.65 -3.10 -21.54
CA SER A 44 -34.59 -3.41 -22.98
C SER A 44 -35.84 -2.94 -23.73
N ALA A 45 -35.68 -2.60 -25.00
CA ALA A 45 -36.76 -2.05 -25.82
C ALA A 45 -38.01 -2.98 -25.96
N ASP A 46 -37.79 -4.29 -25.88
CA ASP A 46 -38.83 -5.33 -25.98
C ASP A 46 -39.23 -5.91 -24.61
N GLY A 47 -38.64 -5.41 -23.54
CA GLY A 47 -38.86 -5.86 -22.15
C GLY A 47 -40.03 -5.20 -21.45
N PRO A 48 -40.40 -5.67 -20.25
CA PRO A 48 -41.50 -5.11 -19.46
C PRO A 48 -41.24 -3.72 -18.88
N GLY A 49 -40.05 -3.17 -19.09
CA GLY A 49 -39.59 -1.88 -18.61
C GLY A 49 -39.08 -1.93 -17.16
N TYR A 50 -38.29 -0.94 -16.81
CA TYR A 50 -37.79 -0.74 -15.45
C TYR A 50 -38.92 -0.35 -14.50
N LYS A 51 -39.08 -1.08 -13.39
CA LYS A 51 -40.15 -0.84 -12.41
C LYS A 51 -39.58 -0.93 -11.00
N GLU A 52 -39.78 0.12 -10.24
CA GLU A 52 -39.40 0.18 -8.82
C GLU A 52 -40.53 0.81 -7.99
N GLU A 53 -40.48 0.54 -6.71
CA GLU A 53 -41.36 1.11 -5.70
C GLU A 53 -40.51 1.67 -4.55
N VAL A 54 -40.70 2.94 -4.22
CA VAL A 54 -40.01 3.57 -3.08
C VAL A 54 -40.58 3.03 -1.78
N ILE A 55 -39.74 2.51 -0.92
CA ILE A 55 -40.09 2.04 0.41
C ILE A 55 -39.68 3.12 1.41
N GLU A 56 -40.66 3.70 2.09
CA GLU A 56 -40.39 4.66 3.15
C GLU A 56 -39.72 3.97 4.34
N THR A 57 -38.54 4.44 4.69
CA THR A 57 -37.76 3.94 5.82
C THR A 57 -37.17 5.09 6.61
N SER A 58 -36.72 4.81 7.84
CA SER A 58 -36.01 5.81 8.67
C SER A 58 -34.66 6.26 8.12
N VAL A 59 -34.14 5.57 7.13
CA VAL A 59 -32.84 5.90 6.47
C VAL A 59 -33.05 6.64 5.15
N SER A 60 -34.29 6.79 4.67
CA SER A 60 -34.58 7.60 3.47
C SER A 60 -34.43 9.07 3.80
N GLY A 61 -33.76 9.83 2.92
CA GLY A 61 -33.56 11.27 3.06
C GLY A 61 -32.15 11.75 2.79
N ASP A 62 -31.85 12.94 3.30
CA ASP A 62 -30.56 13.59 3.09
C ASP A 62 -29.55 13.16 4.14
N HIS A 63 -28.35 12.81 3.68
CA HIS A 63 -27.23 12.38 4.50
C HIS A 63 -26.01 13.29 4.28
N PRO A 64 -25.15 13.49 5.29
CA PRO A 64 -23.92 14.25 5.14
C PRO A 64 -22.98 13.55 4.18
N GLY A 65 -22.46 14.29 3.18
CA GLY A 65 -21.43 13.82 2.26
C GLY A 65 -20.05 14.01 2.86
N ALA A 66 -19.22 12.98 2.74
CA ALA A 66 -17.82 13.03 3.12
C ALA A 66 -16.98 12.19 2.15
N PHE A 67 -15.78 12.69 1.83
CA PHE A 67 -14.82 11.90 1.07
C PHE A 67 -14.23 10.81 1.97
N GLN A 68 -14.39 9.56 1.56
CA GLN A 68 -13.84 8.40 2.24
C GLN A 68 -12.70 7.83 1.40
N PRO A 69 -11.44 8.12 1.72
CA PRO A 69 -10.31 7.57 0.97
C PRO A 69 -10.25 6.06 1.17
N ILE A 70 -10.33 5.32 0.07
CA ILE A 70 -10.05 3.89 0.08
C ILE A 70 -8.54 3.73 -0.06
N ARG A 71 -7.90 3.17 0.95
CA ARG A 71 -6.50 2.80 0.92
C ARG A 71 -6.40 1.34 0.46
N PRO A 72 -6.10 1.07 -0.83
CA PRO A 72 -6.00 -0.29 -1.32
C PRO A 72 -4.75 -0.96 -0.79
N GLY A 73 -4.86 -2.25 -0.48
CA GLY A 73 -3.77 -3.07 0.00
C GLY A 73 -3.79 -3.31 1.51
N SER A 74 -3.16 -4.41 1.90
CA SER A 74 -2.92 -4.74 3.30
C SER A 74 -1.51 -4.34 3.67
N LEU A 75 -1.32 -3.80 4.86
CA LEU A 75 -0.01 -3.45 5.39
C LEU A 75 0.10 -3.92 6.84
N ILE A 76 1.33 -4.09 7.32
CA ILE A 76 1.63 -4.24 8.73
C ILE A 76 2.36 -3.01 9.19
N GLN A 77 1.91 -2.43 10.29
CA GLN A 77 2.55 -1.29 10.95
C GLN A 77 3.09 -1.72 12.29
N VAL A 78 4.40 -1.53 12.49
CA VAL A 78 5.06 -1.62 13.79
C VAL A 78 5.29 -0.19 14.27
N PRO A 79 4.63 0.22 15.37
CA PRO A 79 4.82 1.56 15.92
C PRO A 79 6.30 1.84 16.24
N THR A 80 6.68 3.10 16.15
CA THR A 80 8.03 3.51 16.54
C THR A 80 8.27 3.21 18.01
N ASN A 81 9.51 2.87 18.34
CA ASN A 81 9.97 2.61 19.70
C ASN A 81 11.46 2.93 19.84
N ALA A 82 11.97 3.00 21.07
CA ALA A 82 13.35 3.35 21.35
C ALA A 82 14.37 2.39 20.68
N GLN A 83 14.04 1.12 20.52
CA GLN A 83 14.93 0.14 19.87
C GLN A 83 15.06 0.44 18.36
N LEU A 84 13.94 0.70 17.69
CA LEU A 84 13.95 1.09 16.28
C LEU A 84 14.66 2.46 16.09
N ASP A 85 14.50 3.38 17.02
CA ASP A 85 15.10 4.72 16.92
C ASP A 85 16.60 4.72 17.18
N SER A 86 17.12 3.72 17.90
CA SER A 86 18.54 3.56 18.22
C SER A 86 19.33 2.71 17.24
N LEU A 87 18.69 2.20 16.18
CA LEU A 87 19.38 1.39 15.17
C LEU A 87 20.51 2.18 14.51
N SER A 88 21.69 1.58 14.46
CA SER A 88 22.83 2.06 13.67
C SER A 88 23.19 1.13 12.52
N SER A 89 22.84 -0.14 12.64
CA SER A 89 23.03 -1.19 11.62
C SER A 89 21.78 -2.05 11.56
N PHE A 90 21.54 -2.70 10.43
CA PHE A 90 20.39 -3.59 10.30
C PHE A 90 20.62 -4.69 9.25
N THR A 91 19.87 -5.76 9.41
CA THR A 91 19.58 -6.74 8.36
C THR A 91 18.08 -6.87 8.23
N ILE A 92 17.58 -6.71 7.03
CA ILE A 92 16.18 -6.93 6.68
C ILE A 92 16.08 -7.97 5.56
N GLN A 93 15.08 -8.86 5.67
CA GLN A 93 14.81 -9.83 4.62
C GLN A 93 13.32 -10.18 4.60
N ALA A 94 12.86 -10.61 3.44
CA ALA A 94 11.49 -11.06 3.23
C ALA A 94 11.44 -12.18 2.19
N ILE A 95 10.39 -12.98 2.24
CA ILE A 95 9.97 -13.83 1.14
C ILE A 95 8.82 -13.12 0.46
N ILE A 96 8.94 -12.85 -0.83
CA ILE A 96 7.98 -12.08 -1.61
C ILE A 96 7.46 -12.87 -2.81
N TRP A 97 6.23 -12.55 -3.20
CA TRP A 97 5.57 -13.03 -4.42
C TRP A 97 5.13 -11.83 -5.25
N PRO A 98 6.00 -11.21 -6.05
CA PRO A 98 5.66 -10.03 -6.82
C PRO A 98 4.68 -10.38 -7.94
N THR A 99 3.53 -9.70 -7.95
CA THR A 99 2.49 -9.92 -8.98
C THR A 99 2.63 -8.95 -10.15
N THR A 100 3.17 -7.77 -9.92
CA THR A 100 3.36 -6.70 -10.90
C THR A 100 4.65 -5.93 -10.62
N PRO A 101 5.84 -6.55 -10.71
CA PRO A 101 7.10 -5.91 -10.32
C PRO A 101 7.43 -4.67 -11.17
N THR A 102 6.90 -4.60 -12.40
CA THR A 102 7.10 -3.48 -13.34
C THR A 102 6.22 -2.26 -13.07
N LYS A 103 5.35 -2.29 -12.04
CA LYS A 103 4.43 -1.19 -11.71
C LYS A 103 5.12 0.09 -11.20
N GLY A 104 6.43 0.09 -11.06
CA GLY A 104 7.21 1.16 -10.46
C GLY A 104 7.64 0.80 -9.02
N ARG A 105 8.14 1.78 -8.27
CA ARG A 105 8.65 1.56 -6.92
C ARG A 105 7.57 1.00 -6.00
N GLN A 106 7.84 -0.15 -5.36
CA GLN A 106 6.93 -0.82 -4.43
C GLN A 106 7.67 -1.13 -3.14
N ALA A 107 7.03 -0.82 -2.02
CA ALA A 107 7.61 -1.03 -0.70
C ALA A 107 7.49 -2.49 -0.26
N ILE A 108 8.55 -3.08 0.28
CA ILE A 108 8.58 -4.40 0.90
C ILE A 108 8.61 -4.26 2.42
N ILE A 109 9.70 -3.72 2.96
CA ILE A 109 9.86 -3.39 4.39
C ILE A 109 10.48 -2.03 4.47
N THR A 110 9.84 -1.06 5.12
CA THR A 110 10.31 0.31 5.11
C THR A 110 10.18 0.99 6.46
N ARG A 111 11.09 1.89 6.69
CA ARG A 111 11.04 2.94 7.69
C ARG A 111 11.42 4.24 6.98
N TRP A 112 10.53 4.65 6.06
CA TRP A 112 10.80 5.64 5.02
C TRP A 112 9.69 6.67 4.94
N CYS A 113 10.05 7.95 4.81
CA CYS A 113 9.17 9.07 4.50
C CYS A 113 9.57 9.67 3.16
N ALA A 114 8.66 9.62 2.17
CA ALA A 114 8.97 10.00 0.80
C ALA A 114 9.18 11.51 0.64
N ASP A 115 8.34 12.35 1.24
CA ASP A 115 8.42 13.81 1.13
C ASP A 115 9.72 14.37 1.73
N GLU A 116 10.21 13.75 2.79
CA GLU A 116 11.44 14.16 3.46
C GLU A 116 12.68 13.46 2.90
N SER A 117 12.51 12.42 2.09
CA SER A 117 13.58 11.51 1.64
C SER A 117 14.46 11.05 2.81
N ILE A 118 13.81 10.57 3.89
CA ILE A 118 14.48 10.21 5.13
C ILE A 118 14.13 8.78 5.56
N GLY A 119 15.13 8.08 6.11
CA GLY A 119 14.98 6.71 6.60
C GLY A 119 15.62 5.67 5.71
N PHE A 120 15.09 4.46 5.73
CA PHE A 120 15.59 3.35 4.92
C PHE A 120 14.46 2.39 4.55
N GLY A 121 14.67 1.57 3.53
CA GLY A 121 13.73 0.52 3.18
C GLY A 121 14.18 -0.37 2.05
N LEU A 122 13.62 -1.57 2.05
CA LEU A 122 13.73 -2.54 0.98
C LEU A 122 12.55 -2.36 0.03
N PHE A 123 12.83 -2.21 -1.25
CA PHE A 123 11.84 -1.93 -2.29
C PHE A 123 12.02 -2.85 -3.49
N VAL A 124 10.97 -2.98 -4.29
CA VAL A 124 11.10 -3.24 -5.72
C VAL A 124 11.26 -1.86 -6.38
N ASP A 125 12.28 -1.66 -7.18
CA ASP A 125 12.56 -0.38 -7.83
C ASP A 125 11.84 -0.20 -9.18
N ASN A 126 12.12 0.90 -9.86
CA ASN A 126 11.52 1.19 -11.16
C ASN A 126 12.02 0.28 -12.30
N LEU A 127 13.07 -0.51 -12.06
CA LEU A 127 13.59 -1.53 -12.97
C LEU A 127 13.08 -2.94 -12.63
N ALA A 128 12.08 -3.01 -11.74
CA ALA A 128 11.53 -4.25 -11.20
C ALA A 128 12.53 -5.09 -10.39
N ALA A 129 13.62 -4.52 -9.92
CA ALA A 129 14.68 -5.19 -9.18
C ALA A 129 14.56 -4.91 -7.66
N CYS A 130 15.11 -5.83 -6.84
CA CYS A 130 15.21 -5.57 -5.41
C CYS A 130 16.23 -4.47 -5.13
N ALA A 131 15.88 -3.48 -4.32
CA ALA A 131 16.71 -2.35 -3.99
C ALA A 131 16.61 -1.93 -2.53
N LEU A 132 17.75 -1.56 -1.95
CA LEU A 132 17.82 -0.82 -0.70
C LEU A 132 17.83 0.68 -1.01
N VAL A 133 16.96 1.41 -0.36
CA VAL A 133 16.93 2.88 -0.38
C VAL A 133 17.27 3.38 1.01
N MET A 134 18.18 4.31 1.11
CA MET A 134 18.54 5.02 2.34
C MET A 134 18.57 6.51 2.07
N GLY A 135 18.04 7.32 2.99
CA GLY A 135 17.97 8.75 2.81
C GLY A 135 18.16 9.53 4.08
N GLN A 136 18.73 10.72 3.91
CA GLN A 136 18.90 11.70 4.97
C GLN A 136 18.73 13.10 4.37
N ALA A 137 17.80 13.87 4.94
CA ALA A 137 17.62 15.30 4.64
C ALA A 137 17.52 15.64 3.13
N GLY A 138 16.67 14.91 2.40
CA GLY A 138 16.39 15.20 0.98
C GLY A 138 17.35 14.53 -0.02
N SER A 139 18.30 13.71 0.44
CA SER A 139 19.21 12.96 -0.43
C SER A 139 18.96 11.47 -0.32
N GLU A 140 18.61 10.83 -1.44
CA GLU A 140 18.45 9.38 -1.54
C GLU A 140 19.74 8.71 -2.05
N ARG A 141 20.04 7.55 -1.49
CA ARG A 141 21.04 6.59 -1.99
C ARG A 141 20.36 5.28 -2.26
N ILE A 142 20.58 4.72 -3.42
CA ILE A 142 19.92 3.50 -3.88
C ILE A 142 21.01 2.50 -4.24
N LEU A 143 20.92 1.29 -3.69
CA LEU A 143 21.66 0.13 -4.16
C LEU A 143 20.66 -0.89 -4.69
N SER A 144 20.68 -1.14 -5.98
CA SER A 144 19.78 -2.05 -6.69
C SER A 144 20.52 -3.31 -7.15
N THR A 145 19.85 -4.45 -7.12
CA THR A 145 20.38 -5.68 -7.74
C THR A 145 20.46 -5.56 -9.26
N GLY A 146 19.67 -4.67 -9.87
CA GLY A 146 19.64 -4.41 -11.31
C GLY A 146 19.08 -5.53 -12.16
N LYS A 147 18.67 -6.66 -11.56
CA LYS A 147 18.03 -7.78 -12.28
C LYS A 147 16.52 -7.77 -12.01
N PRO A 148 15.68 -7.79 -13.05
CA PRO A 148 14.23 -7.79 -12.87
C PRO A 148 13.74 -9.07 -12.17
N LEU A 149 12.86 -8.89 -11.19
CA LEU A 149 12.09 -9.95 -10.58
C LEU A 149 11.03 -10.45 -11.59
N GLN A 150 10.81 -11.74 -11.65
CA GLN A 150 9.77 -12.35 -12.48
C GLN A 150 8.41 -12.27 -11.76
N GLU A 151 7.36 -12.05 -12.51
CA GLU A 151 6.00 -12.07 -11.97
C GLU A 151 5.63 -13.45 -11.46
N ARG A 152 4.92 -13.48 -10.33
CA ARG A 152 4.34 -14.70 -9.75
C ARG A 152 5.38 -15.79 -9.47
N GLN A 153 6.55 -15.38 -9.01
CA GLN A 153 7.58 -16.27 -8.51
C GLN A 153 7.99 -15.88 -7.10
N TRP A 154 8.37 -16.87 -6.31
CA TRP A 154 8.84 -16.64 -4.95
C TRP A 154 10.32 -16.27 -4.93
N TYR A 155 10.63 -15.19 -4.22
CA TYR A 155 12.00 -14.73 -3.98
C TYR A 155 12.27 -14.55 -2.50
N VAL A 156 13.48 -14.90 -2.08
CA VAL A 156 14.09 -14.35 -0.86
C VAL A 156 14.80 -13.06 -1.28
N VAL A 157 14.43 -11.96 -0.67
CA VAL A 157 15.06 -10.65 -0.89
C VAL A 157 15.56 -10.09 0.42
N GLY A 158 16.62 -9.32 0.40
CA GLY A 158 17.10 -8.70 1.64
C GLY A 158 18.19 -7.68 1.40
N ALA A 159 18.49 -6.96 2.49
CA ALA A 159 19.56 -5.99 2.53
C ALA A 159 20.21 -5.93 3.92
N THR A 160 21.48 -5.57 3.94
CA THR A 160 22.24 -5.28 5.16
C THR A 160 22.86 -3.89 5.09
N TYR A 161 22.97 -3.25 6.23
CA TYR A 161 23.77 -2.03 6.41
C TYR A 161 24.55 -2.11 7.71
N ASP A 162 25.84 -1.85 7.64
CA ASP A 162 26.72 -1.70 8.79
C ASP A 162 27.08 -0.22 9.00
N GLY A 163 26.54 0.41 10.02
CA GLY A 163 26.78 1.81 10.33
C GLY A 163 28.21 2.11 10.79
N ASN A 164 29.00 1.10 11.20
CA ASN A 164 30.38 1.31 11.61
C ASN A 164 31.32 1.42 10.39
N THR A 165 31.04 0.69 9.34
CA THR A 165 31.87 0.61 8.13
C THR A 165 31.25 1.33 6.93
N GLY A 166 29.94 1.52 6.92
CA GLY A 166 29.16 1.98 5.77
C GLY A 166 28.92 0.87 4.73
N ALA A 167 29.31 -0.36 5.03
CA ALA A 167 29.11 -1.49 4.11
C ALA A 167 27.62 -1.76 3.93
N VAL A 168 27.22 -1.97 2.67
CA VAL A 168 25.84 -2.22 2.25
C VAL A 168 25.81 -3.43 1.35
N SER A 169 24.82 -4.27 1.50
CA SER A 169 24.53 -5.35 0.56
C SER A 169 23.03 -5.41 0.29
N VAL A 170 22.65 -5.78 -0.93
CA VAL A 170 21.29 -6.08 -1.32
C VAL A 170 21.30 -7.34 -2.17
N PHE A 171 20.32 -8.21 -1.96
CA PHE A 171 20.22 -9.45 -2.71
C PHE A 171 18.80 -9.83 -3.04
N GLN A 172 18.66 -10.61 -4.11
CA GLN A 172 17.44 -11.32 -4.49
C GLN A 172 17.82 -12.72 -4.97
N ARG A 173 17.07 -13.72 -4.51
CA ARG A 173 17.27 -15.12 -4.86
C ARG A 173 15.92 -15.78 -5.10
N PRO A 174 15.66 -16.35 -6.29
CA PRO A 174 14.45 -17.13 -6.52
C PRO A 174 14.45 -18.37 -5.61
N LEU A 175 13.28 -18.79 -5.14
CA LEU A 175 13.15 -20.06 -4.41
C LEU A 175 13.16 -21.29 -5.32
N ALA A 176 12.86 -21.10 -6.61
CA ALA A 176 12.95 -22.13 -7.62
C ALA A 176 13.77 -21.60 -8.80
N ASP A 177 14.75 -22.35 -9.21
CA ASP A 177 15.57 -22.03 -10.39
C ASP A 177 14.85 -22.51 -11.65
N TYR A 178 14.68 -21.59 -12.61
CA TYR A 178 14.11 -21.91 -13.92
C TYR A 178 15.21 -21.81 -14.99
N PRO A 179 15.41 -22.85 -15.82
CA PRO A 179 16.43 -22.83 -16.86
C PRO A 179 16.28 -21.61 -17.79
N GLY A 180 17.38 -20.89 -17.99
CA GLY A 180 17.42 -19.72 -18.87
C GLY A 180 16.96 -18.41 -18.26
N ILE A 181 16.55 -18.39 -16.99
CA ILE A 181 16.24 -17.15 -16.26
C ILE A 181 17.40 -16.83 -15.31
N ASP A 182 18.02 -15.68 -15.51
CA ASP A 182 19.12 -15.19 -14.66
C ASP A 182 18.61 -14.00 -13.83
N ASP A 183 17.87 -14.29 -12.77
CA ASP A 183 17.22 -13.32 -11.90
C ASP A 183 17.76 -13.31 -10.45
N ALA A 184 18.72 -14.17 -10.13
CA ALA A 184 19.45 -14.12 -8.87
C ALA A 184 20.54 -13.04 -8.93
N ALA A 185 20.67 -12.24 -7.88
CA ALA A 185 21.72 -11.22 -7.78
C ALA A 185 22.04 -10.89 -6.33
N GLU A 186 23.29 -10.50 -6.11
CA GLU A 186 23.77 -9.89 -4.87
C GLU A 186 24.75 -8.78 -5.25
N VAL A 187 24.54 -7.58 -4.71
CA VAL A 187 25.36 -6.39 -4.99
C VAL A 187 25.77 -5.77 -3.66
N THR A 188 27.04 -5.35 -3.59
CA THR A 188 27.61 -4.69 -2.42
C THR A 188 28.14 -3.31 -2.78
N ALA A 189 28.09 -2.39 -1.83
CA ALA A 189 28.64 -1.04 -1.96
C ALA A 189 29.09 -0.53 -0.58
N THR A 190 29.66 0.65 -0.57
CA THR A 190 29.92 1.40 0.67
C THR A 190 29.21 2.74 0.56
N PHE A 191 28.34 3.02 1.53
CA PHE A 191 27.73 4.34 1.68
C PHE A 191 28.52 5.14 2.73
N ASP A 192 28.48 6.46 2.62
CA ASP A 192 29.07 7.27 3.70
C ASP A 192 28.35 6.96 5.01
N ARG A 193 29.15 6.88 6.07
CA ARG A 193 28.62 6.64 7.42
C ARG A 193 27.75 7.81 7.83
N THR A 194 26.48 7.60 7.87
CA THR A 194 25.48 8.56 8.34
C THR A 194 24.59 7.86 9.34
N ALA A 195 24.11 8.61 10.32
CA ALA A 195 23.08 8.09 11.21
C ALA A 195 21.87 7.67 10.39
N LEU A 196 21.28 6.53 10.73
CA LEU A 196 20.03 6.10 10.10
C LEU A 196 18.95 7.15 10.41
N GLY A 197 18.41 7.73 9.35
CA GLY A 197 17.27 8.63 9.45
C GLY A 197 15.99 7.89 9.85
N GLY A 198 14.92 8.66 10.05
CA GLY A 198 13.59 8.08 10.26
C GLY A 198 13.20 7.87 11.71
N GLN A 199 13.88 8.53 12.69
CA GLN A 199 13.42 8.55 14.07
C GLN A 199 11.96 9.04 14.12
N GLY A 200 11.15 8.36 14.94
CA GLY A 200 9.72 8.63 15.02
C GLY A 200 8.88 8.08 13.88
N LEU A 201 9.47 7.51 12.83
CA LEU A 201 8.71 6.81 11.78
C LEU A 201 8.37 5.37 12.21
N PRO A 202 7.19 4.85 11.90
CA PRO A 202 6.88 3.44 12.08
C PRO A 202 7.67 2.59 11.08
N LEU A 203 7.87 1.32 11.40
CA LEU A 203 8.30 0.34 10.41
C LEU A 203 7.04 -0.24 9.75
N LEU A 204 7.03 -0.24 8.43
CA LEU A 204 5.93 -0.71 7.60
C LEU A 204 6.35 -1.92 6.77
N ILE A 205 5.44 -2.89 6.61
CA ILE A 205 5.59 -3.99 5.66
C ILE A 205 4.52 -3.82 4.58
N ALA A 206 4.88 -3.95 3.33
CA ALA A 206 4.08 -3.72 2.14
C ALA A 206 3.57 -2.27 1.98
N ALA A 207 4.19 -1.30 2.63
CA ALA A 207 3.86 0.12 2.53
C ALA A 207 5.08 1.01 2.83
N ALA A 208 4.97 2.29 2.48
CA ALA A 208 5.88 3.37 2.89
C ALA A 208 5.05 4.61 3.21
N CYS A 209 5.55 5.46 4.12
CA CYS A 209 4.91 6.76 4.37
C CYS A 209 5.15 7.69 3.18
N ALA A 210 4.10 8.30 2.65
CA ALA A 210 4.21 9.42 1.72
C ALA A 210 4.68 10.67 2.48
N THR A 211 3.98 10.99 3.57
CA THR A 211 4.28 12.08 4.49
C THR A 211 4.53 11.53 5.88
N ARG A 212 5.18 12.30 6.75
CA ARG A 212 5.37 11.90 8.15
C ARG A 212 4.01 11.77 8.84
N PRO A 213 3.71 10.64 9.49
CA PRO A 213 2.46 10.47 10.23
C PRO A 213 2.34 11.50 11.35
N THR A 214 1.15 12.07 11.52
CA THR A 214 0.80 12.93 12.64
C THR A 214 -0.35 12.31 13.42
N GLU A 215 -0.60 12.78 14.64
CA GLU A 215 -1.76 12.32 15.44
C GLU A 215 -3.10 12.57 14.71
N ALA A 216 -3.17 13.62 13.89
CA ALA A 216 -4.36 13.98 13.12
C ALA A 216 -4.52 13.19 11.81
N SER A 217 -3.47 12.57 11.31
CA SER A 217 -3.46 11.78 10.08
C SER A 217 -2.58 10.54 10.25
N PRO A 218 -3.05 9.52 10.95
CA PRO A 218 -2.37 8.21 10.97
C PRO A 218 -2.34 7.63 9.55
N ILE A 219 -1.37 6.77 9.30
CA ILE A 219 -1.10 6.11 8.00
C ILE A 219 -2.35 5.40 7.48
#